data_9d51f95edd0da901fd1a4cf9a8b53153
#
_entry.id   9d51f95edd0da901fd1a4cf9a8b53153
#
_cell.length_a   1.000
_cell.length_b   1.000
_cell.length_c   1.000
_cell.angle_alpha   90.00
_cell.angle_beta   90.00
_cell.angle_gamma   90.00
#
_symmetry.space_group_name_H-M   'P 1'
#
loop_
_entity.id
_entity.type
_entity.pdbx_description
1 polymer ?
#
loop_
_entity_poly.entity_id
_entity_poly.type
_entity_poly.pdbx_seq_one_letter_code
_entity_poly.pdbx_strand_id
1 'polypeptide(L)'
;MPDPDLTPNLLDYSPEHLAQRFQTLRAEFDQNLQAASTPEELEEVRLRWEGRKQGRLTLLSSLWLKEAPADKKKKIGQRFNALKEHIVSELQRASGSGGQAVLDAETIDITQPGTRRRLGAEHPLIKTWNEIVTIFQAMGYSVGVGPEVETDYYNFESLNFPPGHPARDTQDTLVIAGQERRPLRDRLLMRTHTSPVQIRTMEQQPPPVRIVIPGKVHRNDAADATHSPIFHQVEGLCVDTNITFSDLKGTLDHFMKALFGSSVKTRFFPSFFPFTEPSADVQISCPFCGGKGCRKCKHSGWIELLGCGMVDPAVFGFVQQKQPAYDPKKISGFAFGMGIDRVAMMKYGISDISLMYSGDLRFLEQFV
;
A
#
# COMPACT_ATOMS: atom_id res chain seq x y z
N MET A 1 47.08 9.60 -30.30
CA MET A 1 48.06 8.79 -31.05
C MET A 1 48.86 8.02 -30.01
N PRO A 2 49.18 6.72 -30.17
CA PRO A 2 50.02 6.02 -29.22
C PRO A 2 51.43 6.61 -29.31
N ASP A 3 52.01 6.88 -28.13
CA ASP A 3 53.35 7.39 -27.94
C ASP A 3 54.34 6.38 -28.56
N PRO A 4 55.15 6.76 -29.59
CA PRO A 4 56.04 5.85 -30.33
C PRO A 4 57.17 5.28 -29.45
N ASP A 5 57.36 5.73 -28.23
CA ASP A 5 58.44 5.27 -27.31
C ASP A 5 58.01 4.13 -26.40
N LEU A 6 56.81 3.60 -26.60
CA LEU A 6 56.14 2.74 -25.61
C LEU A 6 56.53 1.27 -25.59
N THR A 7 57.49 0.79 -26.33
CA THR A 7 58.18 -0.50 -26.25
C THR A 7 58.67 -0.97 -27.63
N PRO A 8 59.90 -0.74 -27.94
CA PRO A 8 60.47 -1.32 -29.15
C PRO A 8 60.50 -2.86 -29.07
N ASN A 9 60.30 -3.50 -30.20
CA ASN A 9 60.40 -4.98 -30.31
C ASN A 9 61.75 -5.44 -29.75
N LEU A 10 61.76 -6.55 -29.03
CA LEU A 10 63.00 -7.18 -28.58
C LEU A 10 63.78 -7.70 -29.79
N LEU A 11 64.91 -7.11 -30.04
CA LEU A 11 65.80 -7.51 -31.12
C LEU A 11 66.87 -8.51 -30.65
N ASP A 12 67.19 -8.53 -29.35
CA ASP A 12 68.13 -9.45 -28.73
C ASP A 12 67.49 -10.21 -27.56
N TYR A 13 67.57 -11.53 -27.59
CA TYR A 13 67.02 -12.46 -26.58
C TYR A 13 68.10 -13.02 -25.65
N SER A 14 69.28 -12.40 -25.63
CA SER A 14 70.33 -12.81 -24.66
C SER A 14 69.89 -12.65 -23.20
N PRO A 15 70.33 -13.52 -22.30
CA PRO A 15 69.91 -13.43 -20.89
C PRO A 15 70.25 -12.09 -20.20
N GLU A 16 71.35 -11.52 -20.61
CA GLU A 16 71.86 -10.23 -20.07
C GLU A 16 71.00 -9.07 -20.55
N HIS A 17 70.74 -9.02 -21.86
CA HIS A 17 69.91 -7.97 -22.45
C HIS A 17 68.45 -8.02 -21.90
N LEU A 18 67.86 -9.22 -21.77
CA LEU A 18 66.55 -9.40 -21.18
C LEU A 18 66.54 -8.92 -19.73
N ALA A 19 67.56 -9.27 -18.92
CA ALA A 19 67.63 -8.81 -17.54
C ALA A 19 67.68 -7.29 -17.46
N GLN A 20 68.46 -6.65 -18.27
CA GLN A 20 68.60 -5.20 -18.27
C GLN A 20 67.27 -4.50 -18.69
N ARG A 21 66.60 -4.99 -19.73
CA ARG A 21 65.32 -4.42 -20.19
C ARG A 21 64.22 -4.53 -19.17
N PHE A 22 64.05 -5.70 -18.53
CA PHE A 22 63.05 -5.85 -17.48
C PHE A 22 63.39 -5.02 -16.22
N GLN A 23 64.68 -4.82 -15.90
CA GLN A 23 65.10 -3.96 -14.82
C GLN A 23 64.83 -2.49 -15.11
N THR A 24 65.03 -2.04 -16.34
CA THR A 24 64.67 -0.67 -16.80
C THR A 24 63.17 -0.43 -16.68
N LEU A 25 62.33 -1.35 -17.15
CA LEU A 25 60.87 -1.24 -17.04
C LEU A 25 60.40 -1.18 -15.59
N ARG A 26 61.02 -1.97 -14.72
CA ARG A 26 60.73 -1.92 -13.29
C ARG A 26 61.08 -0.57 -12.66
N ALA A 27 62.27 -0.06 -12.96
CA ALA A 27 62.72 1.23 -12.45
C ALA A 27 61.83 2.38 -12.97
N GLU A 28 61.39 2.31 -14.22
CA GLU A 28 60.45 3.27 -14.80
C GLU A 28 59.08 3.26 -14.11
N PHE A 29 58.58 2.07 -13.82
CA PHE A 29 57.33 1.95 -13.04
C PHE A 29 57.48 2.52 -11.63
N ASP A 30 58.55 2.17 -10.94
CA ASP A 30 58.82 2.64 -9.58
C ASP A 30 58.96 4.20 -9.56
N GLN A 31 59.57 4.77 -10.58
CA GLN A 31 59.69 6.25 -10.73
C GLN A 31 58.32 6.89 -11.01
N ASN A 32 57.49 6.31 -11.89
CA ASN A 32 56.14 6.81 -12.15
C ASN A 32 55.27 6.74 -10.90
N LEU A 33 55.39 5.67 -10.10
CA LEU A 33 54.64 5.52 -8.86
C LEU A 33 55.07 6.50 -7.78
N GLN A 34 56.38 6.74 -7.65
CA GLN A 34 56.92 7.74 -6.72
C GLN A 34 56.56 9.19 -7.07
N ALA A 35 56.35 9.48 -8.35
CA ALA A 35 55.97 10.81 -8.81
C ALA A 35 54.46 11.11 -8.61
N ALA A 36 53.63 10.07 -8.44
CA ALA A 36 52.19 10.21 -8.20
C ALA A 36 51.93 10.62 -6.76
N SER A 37 51.42 11.84 -6.57
CA SER A 37 51.13 12.45 -5.26
C SER A 37 49.63 12.55 -4.95
N THR A 38 48.76 12.37 -5.96
CA THR A 38 47.32 12.47 -5.84
C THR A 38 46.63 11.13 -6.25
N PRO A 39 45.43 10.86 -5.77
CA PRO A 39 44.66 9.68 -6.21
C PRO A 39 44.44 9.62 -7.71
N GLU A 40 44.24 10.77 -8.36
CA GLU A 40 44.05 10.89 -9.81
C GLU A 40 45.33 10.51 -10.56
N GLU A 41 46.47 10.97 -10.11
CA GLU A 41 47.77 10.63 -10.69
C GLU A 41 48.11 9.15 -10.50
N LEU A 42 47.73 8.56 -9.35
CA LEU A 42 47.87 7.11 -9.09
C LEU A 42 47.01 6.28 -10.07
N GLU A 43 45.80 6.73 -10.34
CA GLU A 43 44.92 6.07 -11.30
C GLU A 43 45.45 6.18 -12.74
N GLU A 44 46.06 7.32 -13.11
CA GLU A 44 46.75 7.47 -14.40
C GLU A 44 47.91 6.50 -14.52
N VAL A 45 48.73 6.31 -13.47
CA VAL A 45 49.83 5.33 -13.45
C VAL A 45 49.25 3.93 -13.62
N ARG A 46 48.15 3.59 -12.90
CA ARG A 46 47.47 2.32 -13.03
C ARG A 46 46.99 2.03 -14.45
N LEU A 47 46.31 3.01 -15.08
CA LEU A 47 45.82 2.89 -16.44
C LEU A 47 46.94 2.75 -17.47
N ARG A 48 48.07 3.49 -17.27
CA ARG A 48 49.24 3.42 -18.11
C ARG A 48 49.90 2.04 -18.09
N TRP A 49 49.92 1.37 -16.93
CA TRP A 49 50.60 0.08 -16.79
C TRP A 49 49.67 -1.13 -16.93
N GLU A 50 48.47 -1.10 -16.36
CA GLU A 50 47.51 -2.20 -16.37
C GLU A 50 46.32 -2.04 -17.34
N GLY A 51 46.27 -0.94 -18.10
CA GLY A 51 45.14 -0.67 -19.02
C GLY A 51 44.89 -1.81 -20.01
N ARG A 52 43.63 -2.23 -20.13
CA ARG A 52 43.21 -3.44 -20.90
C ARG A 52 43.59 -3.41 -22.38
N LYS A 53 43.60 -2.25 -23.05
CA LYS A 53 43.87 -2.14 -24.50
C LYS A 53 45.22 -1.57 -24.81
N GLN A 54 45.71 -0.63 -24.04
CA GLN A 54 46.93 0.15 -24.31
C GLN A 54 47.91 0.17 -23.14
N GLY A 55 47.62 -0.58 -22.07
CA GLY A 55 48.53 -0.67 -20.93
C GLY A 55 49.85 -1.36 -21.29
N ARG A 56 50.94 -0.89 -20.71
CA ARG A 56 52.31 -1.39 -20.99
C ARG A 56 52.43 -2.89 -20.77
N LEU A 57 51.82 -3.46 -19.73
CA LEU A 57 51.80 -4.94 -19.52
C LEU A 57 51.10 -5.68 -20.67
N THR A 58 50.02 -5.11 -21.21
CA THR A 58 49.28 -5.70 -22.33
C THR A 58 50.14 -5.67 -23.61
N LEU A 59 50.80 -4.54 -23.86
CA LEU A 59 51.73 -4.40 -25.03
C LEU A 59 52.96 -5.29 -24.88
N LEU A 60 53.60 -5.38 -23.72
CA LEU A 60 54.71 -6.30 -23.48
C LEU A 60 54.33 -7.76 -23.68
N SER A 61 53.14 -8.15 -23.20
CA SER A 61 52.62 -9.50 -23.43
C SER A 61 52.46 -9.82 -24.93
N SER A 62 51.93 -8.89 -25.72
CA SER A 62 51.71 -9.07 -27.16
C SER A 62 52.99 -9.05 -27.95
N LEU A 63 53.89 -8.09 -27.69
CA LEU A 63 55.13 -7.89 -28.52
C LEU A 63 56.29 -8.77 -28.05
N TRP A 64 56.48 -8.99 -26.77
CA TRP A 64 57.64 -9.71 -26.28
C TRP A 64 57.37 -11.18 -25.98
N LEU A 65 56.20 -11.56 -25.52
CA LEU A 65 55.86 -12.92 -25.13
C LEU A 65 55.29 -13.76 -26.30
N LYS A 66 54.40 -13.16 -27.09
CA LYS A 66 53.76 -13.90 -28.22
C LYS A 66 54.72 -14.04 -29.38
N GLU A 67 55.53 -13.03 -29.70
CA GLU A 67 56.44 -13.04 -30.86
C GLU A 67 57.79 -13.69 -30.57
N ALA A 68 58.09 -14.02 -29.31
CA ALA A 68 59.36 -14.64 -28.94
C ALA A 68 59.55 -16.06 -29.54
N PRO A 69 60.77 -16.45 -29.88
CA PRO A 69 61.11 -17.80 -30.25
C PRO A 69 60.73 -18.84 -29.20
N ALA A 70 60.28 -20.05 -29.61
CA ALA A 70 59.73 -21.06 -28.70
C ALA A 70 60.69 -21.44 -27.54
N ASP A 71 61.98 -21.49 -27.81
CA ASP A 71 63.02 -21.83 -26.82
C ASP A 71 63.28 -20.74 -25.79
N LYS A 72 62.88 -19.48 -26.06
CA LYS A 72 63.07 -18.33 -25.19
C LYS A 72 61.79 -17.94 -24.39
N LYS A 73 60.60 -18.36 -24.86
CA LYS A 73 59.30 -18.01 -24.25
C LYS A 73 59.23 -18.26 -22.75
N LYS A 74 59.76 -19.37 -22.28
CA LYS A 74 59.76 -19.74 -20.86
C LYS A 74 60.50 -18.71 -19.99
N LYS A 75 61.69 -18.29 -20.40
CA LYS A 75 62.49 -17.32 -19.67
C LYS A 75 61.90 -15.90 -19.68
N ILE A 76 61.33 -15.49 -20.79
CA ILE A 76 60.66 -14.20 -20.94
C ILE A 76 59.39 -14.21 -20.10
N GLY A 77 58.58 -15.30 -20.11
CA GLY A 77 57.39 -15.41 -19.31
C GLY A 77 57.64 -15.34 -17.81
N GLN A 78 58.70 -15.96 -17.33
CA GLN A 78 59.08 -15.85 -15.90
C GLN A 78 59.41 -14.41 -15.47
N ARG A 79 60.19 -13.69 -16.28
CA ARG A 79 60.52 -12.28 -16.02
C ARG A 79 59.33 -11.33 -16.16
N PHE A 80 58.48 -11.60 -17.13
CA PHE A 80 57.22 -10.84 -17.31
C PHE A 80 56.29 -11.02 -16.11
N ASN A 81 56.11 -12.26 -15.62
CA ASN A 81 55.27 -12.49 -14.45
C ASN A 81 55.86 -11.83 -13.19
N ALA A 82 57.15 -11.87 -12.97
CA ALA A 82 57.77 -11.16 -11.87
C ALA A 82 57.59 -9.64 -11.95
N LEU A 83 57.70 -9.04 -13.13
CA LEU A 83 57.39 -7.63 -13.35
C LEU A 83 55.93 -7.30 -13.07
N LYS A 84 55.00 -8.15 -13.57
CA LYS A 84 53.58 -7.98 -13.37
C LYS A 84 53.21 -8.06 -11.88
N GLU A 85 53.70 -9.07 -11.17
CA GLU A 85 53.47 -9.22 -9.72
C GLU A 85 54.00 -8.03 -8.93
N HIS A 86 55.17 -7.51 -9.29
CA HIS A 86 55.72 -6.29 -8.68
C HIS A 86 54.80 -5.09 -8.90
N ILE A 87 54.38 -4.83 -10.13
CA ILE A 87 53.49 -3.71 -10.47
C ILE A 87 52.15 -3.81 -9.73
N VAL A 88 51.50 -4.98 -9.76
CA VAL A 88 50.21 -5.19 -9.08
C VAL A 88 50.34 -5.01 -7.56
N SER A 89 51.38 -5.56 -6.96
CA SER A 89 51.58 -5.44 -5.50
C SER A 89 51.87 -4.01 -5.05
N GLU A 90 52.66 -3.26 -5.80
CA GLU A 90 53.01 -1.87 -5.42
C GLU A 90 51.79 -0.93 -5.66
N LEU A 91 51.03 -1.11 -6.74
CA LEU A 91 49.75 -0.39 -6.94
C LEU A 91 48.72 -0.69 -5.84
N GLN A 92 48.62 -1.95 -5.40
CA GLN A 92 47.79 -2.30 -4.28
C GLN A 92 48.25 -1.67 -2.96
N ARG A 93 49.54 -1.62 -2.70
CA ARG A 93 50.07 -0.94 -1.54
C ARG A 93 49.82 0.57 -1.57
N ALA A 94 50.06 1.19 -2.71
CA ALA A 94 49.80 2.61 -2.90
C ALA A 94 48.30 2.95 -2.79
N SER A 95 47.43 2.12 -3.34
CA SER A 95 45.99 2.29 -3.19
C SER A 95 45.47 1.90 -1.80
N GLY A 96 46.11 0.95 -1.10
CA GLY A 96 45.77 0.53 0.27
C GLY A 96 46.20 1.51 1.35
N SER A 97 47.20 2.33 1.08
CA SER A 97 47.61 3.41 2.00
C SER A 97 46.80 4.70 1.81
N GLY A 98 46.02 4.81 0.69
CA GLY A 98 45.11 5.93 0.44
C GLY A 98 43.62 5.60 0.64
N GLY A 99 43.25 4.33 0.97
CA GLY A 99 41.90 3.81 0.91
C GLY A 99 41.16 3.63 2.24
N GLN A 100 41.68 4.13 3.33
CA GLN A 100 40.88 4.49 4.49
C GLN A 100 40.90 6.02 4.56
N ALA A 101 40.03 6.67 3.73
CA ALA A 101 39.52 7.95 4.15
C ALA A 101 38.89 7.65 5.53
N VAL A 102 39.64 7.85 6.59
CA VAL A 102 39.10 8.20 7.88
C VAL A 102 38.17 9.36 7.51
N LEU A 103 36.86 9.08 7.52
CA LEU A 103 35.87 10.15 7.53
C LEU A 103 36.23 10.91 8.80
N ASP A 104 37.04 11.96 8.65
CA ASP A 104 37.34 12.86 9.73
C ASP A 104 35.98 13.27 10.28
N ALA A 105 35.73 13.00 11.56
CA ALA A 105 34.49 13.40 12.23
C ALA A 105 34.22 14.92 12.04
N GLU A 106 35.23 15.67 11.64
CA GLU A 106 35.21 17.11 11.31
C GLU A 106 34.60 17.40 9.93
N THR A 107 34.47 16.40 9.02
CA THR A 107 33.90 16.62 7.67
C THR A 107 32.42 16.34 7.58
N ILE A 108 31.81 15.77 8.61
CA ILE A 108 30.37 15.55 8.65
C ILE A 108 29.65 16.83 9.06
N ASP A 109 28.98 17.45 8.12
CA ASP A 109 28.13 18.62 8.39
C ASP A 109 26.87 18.17 9.14
N ILE A 110 26.90 18.26 10.47
CA ILE A 110 25.79 17.90 11.36
C ILE A 110 24.61 18.88 11.27
N THR A 111 24.73 20.00 10.54
CA THR A 111 23.61 20.92 10.31
C THR A 111 22.72 20.45 9.16
N GLN A 112 23.23 19.55 8.31
CA GLN A 112 22.41 18.97 7.25
C GLN A 112 21.47 17.92 7.82
N PRO A 113 20.18 17.89 7.39
CA PRO A 113 19.26 16.88 7.81
C PRO A 113 19.74 15.52 7.33
N GLY A 114 19.90 14.57 8.27
CA GLY A 114 20.20 13.18 7.93
C GLY A 114 19.07 12.53 7.09
N THR A 115 19.36 11.37 6.52
CA THR A 115 18.36 10.60 5.78
C THR A 115 17.20 10.26 6.72
N ARG A 116 16.07 10.96 6.55
CA ARG A 116 14.84 10.63 7.28
C ARG A 116 14.25 9.37 6.66
N ARG A 117 14.16 8.31 7.45
CA ARG A 117 13.33 7.16 7.08
C ARG A 117 11.88 7.63 7.02
N ARG A 118 11.24 7.46 5.88
CA ARG A 118 9.79 7.72 5.77
C ARG A 118 9.07 6.69 6.62
N LEU A 119 8.29 7.13 7.58
CA LEU A 119 7.34 6.29 8.30
C LEU A 119 6.22 5.94 7.32
N GLY A 120 5.70 4.72 7.39
CA GLY A 120 4.52 4.35 6.61
C GLY A 120 3.31 5.18 7.04
N ALA A 121 2.38 5.41 6.12
CA ALA A 121 1.09 6.05 6.39
C ALA A 121 0.02 4.98 6.63
N GLU A 122 -0.91 5.26 7.55
CA GLU A 122 -2.14 4.49 7.63
C GLU A 122 -3.01 4.81 6.41
N HIS A 123 -3.51 3.77 5.74
CA HIS A 123 -4.36 3.93 4.56
C HIS A 123 -5.60 4.80 4.89
N PRO A 124 -5.98 5.81 4.07
CA PRO A 124 -7.06 6.74 4.40
C PRO A 124 -8.41 6.05 4.69
N LEU A 125 -8.69 4.94 4.03
CA LEU A 125 -9.86 4.12 4.29
C LEU A 125 -9.81 3.52 5.71
N ILE A 126 -8.68 2.93 6.12
CA ILE A 126 -8.52 2.32 7.44
C ILE A 126 -8.56 3.39 8.53
N LYS A 127 -7.93 4.53 8.30
CA LYS A 127 -8.01 5.68 9.21
C LYS A 127 -9.45 6.15 9.43
N THR A 128 -10.23 6.23 8.35
CA THR A 128 -11.67 6.56 8.42
C THR A 128 -12.47 5.48 9.13
N TRP A 129 -12.21 4.21 8.83
CA TRP A 129 -12.82 3.06 9.51
C TRP A 129 -12.59 3.12 11.02
N ASN A 130 -11.34 3.26 11.44
CA ASN A 130 -10.96 3.31 12.86
C ASN A 130 -11.63 4.49 13.59
N GLU A 131 -11.70 5.65 12.95
CA GLU A 131 -12.37 6.82 13.51
C GLU A 131 -13.89 6.60 13.69
N ILE A 132 -14.57 6.05 12.68
CA ILE A 132 -15.99 5.69 12.76
C ILE A 132 -16.23 4.71 13.90
N VAL A 133 -15.45 3.64 13.98
CA VAL A 133 -15.55 2.62 15.02
C VAL A 133 -15.32 3.24 16.40
N THR A 134 -14.31 4.08 16.55
CA THR A 134 -13.99 4.76 17.82
C THR A 134 -15.14 5.63 18.30
N ILE A 135 -15.78 6.38 17.40
CA ILE A 135 -16.95 7.21 17.76
C ILE A 135 -18.09 6.35 18.29
N PHE A 136 -18.44 5.26 17.61
CA PHE A 136 -19.50 4.37 18.04
C PHE A 136 -19.16 3.62 19.32
N GLN A 137 -17.91 3.18 19.49
CA GLN A 137 -17.47 2.56 20.76
C GLN A 137 -17.61 3.54 21.95
N ALA A 138 -17.28 4.82 21.75
CA ALA A 138 -17.51 5.85 22.78
C ALA A 138 -19.00 6.05 23.11
N MET A 139 -19.91 5.70 22.19
CA MET A 139 -21.37 5.71 22.39
C MET A 139 -21.90 4.39 22.95
N GLY A 140 -21.03 3.44 23.30
CA GLY A 140 -21.42 2.15 23.91
C GLY A 140 -21.75 1.04 22.89
N TYR A 141 -21.34 1.18 21.64
CA TYR A 141 -21.47 0.11 20.64
C TYR A 141 -20.25 -0.81 20.67
N SER A 142 -20.48 -2.11 20.50
CA SER A 142 -19.43 -3.10 20.24
C SER A 142 -19.25 -3.33 18.74
N VAL A 143 -18.14 -3.93 18.34
CA VAL A 143 -17.86 -4.23 16.94
C VAL A 143 -18.32 -5.67 16.63
N GLY A 144 -19.23 -5.81 15.66
CA GLY A 144 -19.64 -7.08 15.11
C GLY A 144 -18.80 -7.45 13.89
N VAL A 145 -18.44 -8.73 13.77
CA VAL A 145 -17.75 -9.29 12.61
C VAL A 145 -18.48 -10.53 12.07
N GLY A 146 -18.38 -10.77 10.77
CA GLY A 146 -18.99 -11.91 10.13
C GLY A 146 -18.35 -12.24 8.79
N PRO A 147 -18.72 -13.37 8.18
CA PRO A 147 -18.12 -13.85 6.95
C PRO A 147 -18.46 -12.96 5.74
N GLU A 148 -17.55 -12.89 4.75
CA GLU A 148 -17.81 -12.24 3.47
C GLU A 148 -18.64 -13.11 2.52
N VAL A 149 -18.50 -14.44 2.64
CA VAL A 149 -19.34 -15.41 1.93
C VAL A 149 -20.53 -15.77 2.82
N GLU A 150 -21.73 -15.47 2.35
CA GLU A 150 -22.96 -15.63 3.11
C GLU A 150 -23.95 -16.53 2.37
N THR A 151 -24.95 -17.02 3.10
CA THR A 151 -26.12 -17.63 2.47
C THR A 151 -27.12 -16.55 2.05
N ASP A 152 -27.92 -16.85 1.03
CA ASP A 152 -29.06 -16.04 0.64
C ASP A 152 -30.03 -15.74 1.80
N TYR A 153 -30.20 -16.72 2.72
CA TYR A 153 -31.00 -16.54 3.94
C TYR A 153 -30.55 -15.31 4.74
N TYR A 154 -29.27 -15.22 5.07
CA TYR A 154 -28.76 -14.10 5.88
C TYR A 154 -28.65 -12.79 5.09
N ASN A 155 -28.36 -12.88 3.80
CA ASN A 155 -28.15 -11.65 3.00
C ASN A 155 -29.48 -11.04 2.53
N PHE A 156 -30.54 -11.82 2.43
CA PHE A 156 -31.82 -11.36 1.87
C PHE A 156 -33.05 -11.82 2.65
N GLU A 157 -33.29 -13.14 2.79
CA GLU A 157 -34.56 -13.66 3.30
C GLU A 157 -34.84 -13.15 4.72
N SER A 158 -33.90 -13.28 5.64
CA SER A 158 -34.06 -12.86 7.04
C SER A 158 -34.10 -11.32 7.23
N LEU A 159 -33.75 -10.58 6.18
CA LEU A 159 -33.85 -9.13 6.10
C LEU A 159 -35.12 -8.68 5.35
N ASN A 160 -36.14 -9.53 5.32
CA ASN A 160 -37.44 -9.23 4.72
C ASN A 160 -37.41 -9.00 3.21
N PHE A 161 -36.43 -9.58 2.49
CA PHE A 161 -36.39 -9.61 1.03
C PHE A 161 -37.02 -10.95 0.53
N PRO A 162 -38.28 -11.01 0.16
CA PRO A 162 -38.86 -12.23 -0.40
C PRO A 162 -38.27 -12.54 -1.79
N PRO A 163 -38.33 -13.80 -2.26
CA PRO A 163 -37.98 -14.15 -3.62
C PRO A 163 -38.76 -13.31 -4.63
N GLY A 164 -38.07 -12.76 -5.65
CA GLY A 164 -38.66 -11.91 -6.67
C GLY A 164 -38.96 -10.47 -6.24
N HIS A 165 -38.52 -10.03 -5.07
CA HIS A 165 -38.64 -8.64 -4.65
C HIS A 165 -37.77 -7.73 -5.52
N PRO A 166 -38.29 -6.63 -6.09
CA PRO A 166 -37.52 -5.77 -7.01
C PRO A 166 -36.23 -5.23 -6.42
N ALA A 167 -36.22 -4.87 -5.13
CA ALA A 167 -35.02 -4.38 -4.45
C ALA A 167 -33.93 -5.47 -4.29
N ARG A 168 -34.29 -6.77 -4.36
CA ARG A 168 -33.36 -7.90 -4.36
C ARG A 168 -32.70 -8.09 -5.72
N ASP A 169 -33.48 -7.93 -6.80
CA ASP A 169 -32.99 -8.05 -8.17
C ASP A 169 -32.08 -6.88 -8.57
N THR A 170 -32.25 -5.70 -7.97
CA THR A 170 -31.40 -4.52 -8.21
C THR A 170 -30.07 -4.58 -7.48
N GLN A 171 -29.89 -5.53 -6.57
CA GLN A 171 -28.62 -5.77 -5.90
C GLN A 171 -27.80 -6.71 -6.78
N ASP A 172 -26.95 -6.19 -7.64
CA ASP A 172 -26.05 -6.98 -8.49
C ASP A 172 -25.18 -7.89 -7.61
N THR A 173 -25.66 -9.11 -7.35
CA THR A 173 -25.11 -10.03 -6.38
C THR A 173 -24.16 -11.01 -7.04
N LEU A 174 -22.94 -11.11 -6.52
CA LEU A 174 -21.98 -12.13 -6.93
C LEU A 174 -22.30 -13.47 -6.26
N VAL A 175 -22.89 -14.39 -7.02
CA VAL A 175 -23.26 -15.74 -6.55
C VAL A 175 -22.08 -16.68 -6.81
N ILE A 176 -21.81 -17.58 -5.84
CA ILE A 176 -20.80 -18.63 -6.00
C ILE A 176 -21.29 -19.64 -7.04
N ALA A 177 -20.47 -19.98 -8.02
CA ALA A 177 -20.80 -20.92 -9.09
C ALA A 177 -21.13 -22.33 -8.56
N GLY A 178 -21.94 -23.09 -9.33
CA GLY A 178 -22.28 -24.47 -9.00
C GLY A 178 -23.34 -24.62 -7.90
N GLN A 179 -24.08 -23.56 -7.61
CA GLN A 179 -25.11 -23.55 -6.56
C GLN A 179 -26.56 -23.74 -7.10
N GLU A 180 -26.72 -23.98 -8.40
CA GLU A 180 -28.03 -23.96 -9.11
C GLU A 180 -29.03 -24.98 -8.56
N ARG A 181 -28.50 -26.11 -8.03
CA ARG A 181 -29.34 -27.20 -7.45
C ARG A 181 -29.69 -26.97 -5.98
N ARG A 182 -29.07 -26.01 -5.29
CA ARG A 182 -29.39 -25.71 -3.90
C ARG A 182 -30.70 -24.92 -3.79
N PRO A 183 -31.47 -25.12 -2.71
CA PRO A 183 -32.56 -24.21 -2.37
C PRO A 183 -32.05 -22.76 -2.35
N LEU A 184 -32.86 -21.81 -2.76
CA LEU A 184 -32.46 -20.40 -2.86
C LEU A 184 -31.83 -19.89 -1.55
N ARG A 185 -32.48 -20.15 -0.41
CA ARG A 185 -32.01 -19.71 0.91
C ARG A 185 -30.62 -20.23 1.33
N ASP A 186 -30.20 -21.37 0.76
CA ASP A 186 -28.93 -22.03 1.09
C ASP A 186 -27.83 -21.74 0.08
N ARG A 187 -28.10 -20.95 -0.97
CA ARG A 187 -27.12 -20.55 -1.97
C ARG A 187 -26.10 -19.60 -1.36
N LEU A 188 -24.85 -19.85 -1.65
CA LEU A 188 -23.74 -19.02 -1.21
C LEU A 188 -23.52 -17.84 -2.18
N LEU A 189 -23.26 -16.70 -1.62
CA LEU A 189 -23.00 -15.47 -2.34
C LEU A 189 -21.97 -14.61 -1.60
N MET A 190 -21.40 -13.64 -2.28
CA MET A 190 -20.61 -12.58 -1.64
C MET A 190 -21.59 -11.57 -1.06
N ARG A 191 -21.48 -11.26 0.23
CA ARG A 191 -22.40 -10.32 0.90
C ARG A 191 -22.42 -8.96 0.20
N THR A 192 -23.60 -8.44 -0.05
CA THR A 192 -23.82 -7.14 -0.70
C THR A 192 -23.87 -5.96 0.28
N HIS A 193 -23.99 -6.24 1.55
CA HIS A 193 -24.01 -5.34 2.70
C HIS A 193 -23.55 -6.09 3.96
N THR A 194 -23.36 -5.38 5.06
CA THR A 194 -22.94 -6.03 6.33
C THR A 194 -24.09 -6.44 7.23
N SER A 195 -25.35 -6.21 6.83
CA SER A 195 -26.57 -6.58 7.57
C SER A 195 -26.70 -8.07 7.98
N PRO A 196 -26.15 -9.07 7.24
CA PRO A 196 -26.14 -10.45 7.70
C PRO A 196 -25.62 -10.64 9.12
N VAL A 197 -24.64 -9.83 9.51
CA VAL A 197 -24.06 -9.90 10.86
C VAL A 197 -25.04 -9.44 11.93
N GLN A 198 -25.96 -8.52 11.60
CA GLN A 198 -27.03 -8.10 12.52
C GLN A 198 -27.89 -9.32 12.91
N ILE A 199 -28.34 -10.10 11.92
CA ILE A 199 -29.13 -11.32 12.13
C ILE A 199 -28.34 -12.34 12.95
N ARG A 200 -27.10 -12.62 12.56
CA ARG A 200 -26.22 -13.56 13.27
C ARG A 200 -26.01 -13.17 14.73
N THR A 201 -25.83 -11.88 15.02
CA THR A 201 -25.66 -11.38 16.37
C THR A 201 -26.94 -11.55 17.19
N MET A 202 -28.09 -11.18 16.62
CA MET A 202 -29.38 -11.34 17.29
C MET A 202 -29.77 -12.80 17.53
N GLU A 203 -29.38 -13.72 16.65
CA GLU A 203 -29.58 -15.17 16.87
C GLU A 203 -28.71 -15.73 18.01
N GLN A 204 -27.57 -15.09 18.33
CA GLN A 204 -26.61 -15.58 19.33
C GLN A 204 -26.83 -15.01 20.73
N GLN A 205 -27.37 -13.79 20.82
CA GLN A 205 -27.55 -13.11 22.12
C GLN A 205 -28.90 -12.41 22.23
N PRO A 206 -29.51 -12.36 23.43
CA PRO A 206 -30.73 -11.60 23.66
C PRO A 206 -30.45 -10.08 23.63
N PRO A 207 -31.50 -9.23 23.47
CA PRO A 207 -31.35 -7.80 23.68
C PRO A 207 -30.97 -7.48 25.16
N PRO A 208 -30.28 -6.36 25.43
CA PRO A 208 -30.01 -5.28 24.50
C PRO A 208 -28.82 -5.57 23.58
N VAL A 209 -28.90 -5.11 22.32
CA VAL A 209 -27.83 -5.20 21.32
C VAL A 209 -27.50 -3.80 20.81
N ARG A 210 -26.23 -3.44 20.85
CA ARG A 210 -25.68 -2.23 20.23
C ARG A 210 -24.39 -2.59 19.56
N ILE A 211 -24.41 -2.69 18.24
CA ILE A 211 -23.25 -3.10 17.45
C ILE A 211 -23.05 -2.19 16.24
N VAL A 212 -21.79 -2.01 15.85
CA VAL A 212 -21.40 -1.51 14.53
C VAL A 212 -20.64 -2.61 13.78
N ILE A 213 -20.89 -2.72 12.50
CA ILE A 213 -20.42 -3.81 11.66
C ILE A 213 -19.71 -3.22 10.47
N PRO A 214 -18.45 -2.82 10.63
CA PRO A 214 -17.64 -2.42 9.50
C PRO A 214 -17.16 -3.66 8.75
N GLY A 215 -17.16 -3.59 7.41
CA GLY A 215 -16.74 -4.74 6.62
C GLY A 215 -16.72 -4.50 5.14
N LYS A 216 -15.98 -5.36 4.44
CA LYS A 216 -15.94 -5.42 2.99
C LYS A 216 -17.23 -6.00 2.45
N VAL A 217 -17.73 -5.43 1.38
CA VAL A 217 -18.93 -5.86 0.67
C VAL A 217 -18.68 -5.90 -0.84
N HIS A 218 -19.52 -6.64 -1.55
CA HIS A 218 -19.31 -6.97 -2.95
C HIS A 218 -20.60 -6.74 -3.74
N ARG A 219 -20.51 -6.01 -4.84
CA ARG A 219 -21.61 -5.80 -5.79
C ARG A 219 -21.06 -5.90 -7.21
N ASN A 220 -21.88 -6.37 -8.13
CA ASN A 220 -21.47 -6.49 -9.53
C ASN A 220 -21.62 -5.15 -10.29
N ASP A 221 -21.31 -4.05 -9.61
CA ASP A 221 -21.34 -2.72 -10.20
C ASP A 221 -20.17 -2.54 -11.18
N ALA A 222 -20.43 -1.80 -12.26
CA ALA A 222 -19.37 -1.36 -13.14
C ALA A 222 -18.44 -0.39 -12.39
N ALA A 223 -17.13 -0.61 -12.50
CA ALA A 223 -16.15 0.28 -11.87
C ALA A 223 -16.14 1.66 -12.55
N ASP A 224 -16.34 2.71 -11.76
CA ASP A 224 -16.18 4.11 -12.18
C ASP A 224 -15.47 4.93 -11.09
N ALA A 225 -15.40 6.25 -11.23
CA ALA A 225 -14.74 7.12 -10.26
C ALA A 225 -15.42 7.12 -8.86
N THR A 226 -16.66 6.64 -8.76
CA THR A 226 -17.48 6.67 -7.53
C THR A 226 -17.94 5.30 -7.07
N HIS A 227 -17.85 4.29 -7.93
CA HIS A 227 -18.27 2.92 -7.65
C HIS A 227 -17.12 1.92 -7.86
N SER A 228 -17.07 0.94 -6.99
CA SER A 228 -16.15 -0.21 -7.09
C SER A 228 -16.95 -1.49 -6.80
N PRO A 229 -16.67 -2.59 -7.50
CA PRO A 229 -17.31 -3.87 -7.21
C PRO A 229 -16.96 -4.41 -5.81
N ILE A 230 -15.91 -3.89 -5.21
CA ILE A 230 -15.49 -4.17 -3.84
C ILE A 230 -15.35 -2.84 -3.13
N PHE A 231 -16.05 -2.65 -2.03
CA PHE A 231 -15.96 -1.45 -1.21
C PHE A 231 -16.20 -1.79 0.26
N HIS A 232 -16.10 -0.81 1.14
CA HIS A 232 -16.29 -1.01 2.58
C HIS A 232 -17.52 -0.26 3.06
N GLN A 233 -18.28 -0.93 3.90
CA GLN A 233 -19.50 -0.41 4.50
C GLN A 233 -19.41 -0.56 6.02
N VAL A 234 -20.03 0.36 6.73
CA VAL A 234 -20.33 0.18 8.15
C VAL A 234 -21.84 0.27 8.35
N GLU A 235 -22.37 -0.71 9.03
CA GLU A 235 -23.76 -0.69 9.49
C GLU A 235 -23.80 -0.66 11.01
N GLY A 236 -24.87 -0.11 11.56
CA GLY A 236 -25.14 -0.13 12.98
C GLY A 236 -26.51 -0.69 13.28
N LEU A 237 -26.61 -1.39 14.41
CA LEU A 237 -27.85 -1.92 14.95
C LEU A 237 -27.96 -1.56 16.43
N CYS A 238 -29.11 -1.05 16.83
CA CYS A 238 -29.47 -0.87 18.22
C CYS A 238 -30.84 -1.49 18.46
N VAL A 239 -30.91 -2.48 19.35
CA VAL A 239 -32.13 -3.17 19.70
C VAL A 239 -32.27 -3.26 21.22
N ASP A 240 -33.42 -2.82 21.72
CA ASP A 240 -33.77 -2.91 23.13
C ASP A 240 -35.30 -2.79 23.26
N THR A 241 -35.80 -2.70 24.47
CA THR A 241 -37.18 -2.28 24.73
C THR A 241 -37.33 -0.76 24.51
N ASN A 242 -38.44 -0.34 23.87
CA ASN A 242 -38.83 1.07 23.71
C ASN A 242 -37.81 1.96 22.91
N ILE A 243 -37.02 1.39 22.01
CA ILE A 243 -36.21 2.16 21.08
C ILE A 243 -37.10 2.91 20.09
N THR A 244 -36.84 4.19 19.89
CA THR A 244 -37.66 5.08 19.07
C THR A 244 -36.87 5.68 17.88
N PHE A 245 -37.59 6.25 16.93
CA PHE A 245 -36.98 6.99 15.82
C PHE A 245 -36.20 8.24 16.31
N SER A 246 -36.59 8.78 17.49
CA SER A 246 -35.85 9.89 18.12
C SER A 246 -34.46 9.44 18.60
N ASP A 247 -34.36 8.21 19.10
CA ASP A 247 -33.05 7.63 19.49
C ASP A 247 -32.13 7.45 18.27
N LEU A 248 -32.69 6.97 17.14
CA LEU A 248 -31.98 6.90 15.86
C LEU A 248 -31.46 8.29 15.43
N LYS A 249 -32.34 9.30 15.44
CA LYS A 249 -31.98 10.68 15.06
C LYS A 249 -30.88 11.24 15.96
N GLY A 250 -31.01 11.06 17.29
CA GLY A 250 -30.01 11.51 18.25
C GLY A 250 -28.65 10.85 18.06
N THR A 251 -28.66 9.53 17.86
CA THR A 251 -27.46 8.73 17.58
C THR A 251 -26.73 9.22 16.33
N LEU A 252 -27.46 9.39 15.23
CA LEU A 252 -26.87 9.79 13.95
C LEU A 252 -26.44 11.27 13.96
N ASP A 253 -27.19 12.16 14.60
CA ASP A 253 -26.79 13.57 14.71
C ASP A 253 -25.50 13.73 15.53
N HIS A 254 -25.38 13.01 16.65
CA HIS A 254 -24.16 12.97 17.45
C HIS A 254 -22.97 12.43 16.63
N PHE A 255 -23.16 11.31 15.96
CA PHE A 255 -22.13 10.69 15.11
C PHE A 255 -21.64 11.65 14.01
N MET A 256 -22.57 12.30 13.29
CA MET A 256 -22.22 13.23 12.22
C MET A 256 -21.44 14.45 12.73
N LYS A 257 -21.82 14.98 13.89
CA LYS A 257 -21.09 16.09 14.53
C LYS A 257 -19.71 15.68 15.02
N ALA A 258 -19.57 14.46 15.54
CA ALA A 258 -18.28 13.93 15.95
C ALA A 258 -17.33 13.71 14.76
N LEU A 259 -17.86 13.22 13.63
CA LEU A 259 -17.07 12.88 12.45
C LEU A 259 -16.72 14.09 11.56
N PHE A 260 -17.66 15.03 11.37
CA PHE A 260 -17.53 16.15 10.44
C PHE A 260 -17.46 17.54 11.12
N GLY A 261 -17.55 17.58 12.43
CA GLY A 261 -17.50 18.81 13.21
C GLY A 261 -18.87 19.31 13.68
N SER A 262 -18.89 20.05 14.77
CA SER A 262 -20.11 20.49 15.48
C SER A 262 -21.04 21.40 14.66
N SER A 263 -20.55 22.03 13.60
CA SER A 263 -21.33 22.93 12.75
C SER A 263 -22.17 22.20 11.70
N VAL A 264 -21.96 20.90 11.50
CA VAL A 264 -22.70 20.09 10.54
C VAL A 264 -24.15 19.93 11.00
N LYS A 265 -25.08 20.14 10.07
CA LYS A 265 -26.51 19.93 10.25
C LYS A 265 -26.93 18.66 9.57
N THR A 266 -27.83 17.90 10.16
CA THR A 266 -28.44 16.70 9.58
C THR A 266 -29.88 16.98 9.16
N ARG A 267 -30.33 16.27 8.11
CA ARG A 267 -31.73 16.23 7.72
C ARG A 267 -32.09 14.84 7.25
N PHE A 268 -33.34 14.44 7.47
CA PHE A 268 -33.87 13.12 7.19
C PHE A 268 -34.94 13.24 6.11
N PHE A 269 -34.87 12.39 5.09
CA PHE A 269 -35.88 12.27 4.05
C PHE A 269 -36.52 10.90 4.12
N PRO A 270 -37.84 10.78 3.97
CA PRO A 270 -38.48 9.47 3.83
C PRO A 270 -37.87 8.66 2.70
N SER A 271 -37.59 7.40 3.00
CA SER A 271 -37.04 6.43 2.05
C SER A 271 -37.72 5.07 2.27
N PHE A 272 -37.38 4.08 1.49
CA PHE A 272 -37.88 2.71 1.63
C PHE A 272 -36.75 1.69 1.58
N PHE A 273 -36.69 0.83 2.62
CA PHE A 273 -35.87 -0.38 2.63
C PHE A 273 -36.71 -1.54 3.15
N PRO A 274 -36.57 -2.76 2.58
CA PRO A 274 -37.40 -3.91 2.99
C PRO A 274 -37.29 -4.29 4.44
N PHE A 275 -36.15 -3.99 5.08
CA PHE A 275 -35.79 -4.38 6.45
C PHE A 275 -36.05 -3.27 7.49
N THR A 276 -36.55 -2.12 7.09
CA THR A 276 -36.85 -1.00 8.01
C THR A 276 -38.17 -0.30 7.66
N GLU A 277 -38.93 0.07 8.71
CA GLU A 277 -40.14 0.87 8.60
C GLU A 277 -40.39 1.65 9.94
N PRO A 278 -40.43 2.99 9.95
CA PRO A 278 -40.13 3.89 8.83
C PRO A 278 -38.66 3.91 8.46
N SER A 279 -38.39 4.18 7.17
CA SER A 279 -37.05 4.32 6.65
C SER A 279 -36.76 5.76 6.27
N ALA A 280 -35.48 6.15 6.30
CA ALA A 280 -35.02 7.49 5.90
C ALA A 280 -33.64 7.47 5.29
N ASP A 281 -33.40 8.36 4.34
CA ASP A 281 -32.08 8.77 3.89
C ASP A 281 -31.61 9.98 4.69
N VAL A 282 -30.36 9.97 5.12
CA VAL A 282 -29.76 11.04 5.90
C VAL A 282 -28.78 11.83 5.08
N GLN A 283 -29.00 13.14 5.05
CA GLN A 283 -28.11 14.09 4.41
C GLN A 283 -27.49 15.02 5.45
N ILE A 284 -26.23 15.39 5.19
CA ILE A 284 -25.50 16.39 5.98
C ILE A 284 -25.34 17.69 5.21
N SER A 285 -25.29 18.81 5.90
CA SER A 285 -24.86 20.06 5.29
C SER A 285 -23.46 19.90 4.72
N CYS A 286 -23.24 20.32 3.48
CA CYS A 286 -21.99 20.08 2.79
C CYS A 286 -20.80 20.67 3.56
N PRO A 287 -19.84 19.86 4.03
CA PRO A 287 -18.72 20.34 4.82
C PRO A 287 -17.76 21.22 3.99
N PHE A 288 -17.74 21.08 2.68
CA PHE A 288 -16.87 21.87 1.79
C PHE A 288 -17.31 23.32 1.61
N CYS A 289 -18.61 23.60 1.67
CA CYS A 289 -19.14 24.95 1.45
C CYS A 289 -19.98 25.47 2.62
N GLY A 290 -20.02 24.75 3.74
CA GLY A 290 -20.84 25.12 4.89
C GLY A 290 -22.34 25.23 4.58
N GLY A 291 -22.84 24.43 3.63
CA GLY A 291 -24.24 24.43 3.23
C GLY A 291 -24.62 25.50 2.17
N LYS A 292 -23.68 26.31 1.68
CA LYS A 292 -23.96 27.41 0.73
C LYS A 292 -24.24 26.93 -0.71
N GLY A 293 -23.84 25.71 -1.03
CA GLY A 293 -23.89 25.16 -2.40
C GLY A 293 -22.54 25.29 -3.11
N CYS A 294 -22.02 24.18 -3.64
CA CYS A 294 -20.78 24.11 -4.42
C CYS A 294 -20.86 22.96 -5.44
N ARG A 295 -19.87 22.87 -6.32
CA ARG A 295 -19.82 21.80 -7.34
C ARG A 295 -19.86 20.40 -6.72
N LYS A 296 -19.21 20.17 -5.55
CA LYS A 296 -19.19 18.86 -4.87
C LYS A 296 -20.57 18.42 -4.36
N CYS A 297 -21.41 19.34 -3.90
CA CYS A 297 -22.78 19.04 -3.50
C CYS A 297 -23.82 19.34 -4.61
N LYS A 298 -23.39 19.47 -5.86
CA LYS A 298 -24.25 19.82 -7.02
C LYS A 298 -25.12 21.06 -6.74
N HIS A 299 -24.52 22.05 -6.06
CA HIS A 299 -25.15 23.32 -5.63
C HIS A 299 -26.34 23.20 -4.68
N SER A 300 -26.66 21.99 -4.18
CA SER A 300 -27.75 21.76 -3.23
C SER A 300 -27.46 22.24 -1.80
N GLY A 301 -26.18 22.37 -1.43
CA GLY A 301 -25.74 22.62 -0.06
C GLY A 301 -25.76 21.37 0.84
N TRP A 302 -26.21 20.20 0.31
CA TRP A 302 -26.38 18.97 1.09
C TRP A 302 -25.75 17.78 0.38
N ILE A 303 -25.30 16.80 1.17
CA ILE A 303 -24.72 15.55 0.66
C ILE A 303 -25.41 14.39 1.38
N GLU A 304 -25.97 13.47 0.58
CA GLU A 304 -26.50 12.20 1.09
C GLU A 304 -25.36 11.30 1.54
N LEU A 305 -25.50 10.72 2.73
CA LEU A 305 -24.43 9.95 3.35
C LEU A 305 -24.82 8.53 3.68
N LEU A 306 -26.01 8.29 4.22
CA LEU A 306 -26.43 6.96 4.69
C LEU A 306 -27.96 6.77 4.62
N GLY A 307 -28.36 5.50 4.56
CA GLY A 307 -29.72 5.06 4.82
C GLY A 307 -29.91 4.58 6.25
N CYS A 308 -31.10 4.74 6.79
CA CYS A 308 -31.44 4.29 8.16
C CYS A 308 -32.93 4.03 8.31
N GLY A 309 -33.34 3.41 9.42
CA GLY A 309 -34.73 3.23 9.75
C GLY A 309 -34.94 2.40 11.03
N MET A 310 -36.20 2.31 11.46
CA MET A 310 -36.60 1.37 12.51
C MET A 310 -36.62 -0.03 11.92
N VAL A 311 -36.06 -1.01 12.63
CA VAL A 311 -36.04 -2.41 12.18
C VAL A 311 -37.47 -2.91 12.01
N ASP A 312 -37.77 -3.46 10.82
CA ASP A 312 -39.09 -4.01 10.52
C ASP A 312 -39.39 -5.19 11.46
N PRO A 313 -40.61 -5.26 12.05
CA PRO A 313 -41.00 -6.38 12.90
C PRO A 313 -40.84 -7.76 12.25
N ALA A 314 -40.93 -7.88 10.94
CA ALA A 314 -40.69 -9.14 10.22
C ALA A 314 -39.28 -9.68 10.42
N VAL A 315 -38.28 -8.78 10.48
CA VAL A 315 -36.87 -9.14 10.76
C VAL A 315 -36.74 -9.79 12.13
N PHE A 316 -37.37 -9.21 13.16
CA PHE A 316 -37.41 -9.82 14.49
C PHE A 316 -38.15 -11.13 14.49
N GLY A 317 -39.22 -11.30 13.66
CA GLY A 317 -39.93 -12.58 13.47
C GLY A 317 -39.02 -13.69 12.92
N PHE A 318 -38.10 -13.39 12.01
CA PHE A 318 -37.10 -14.38 11.56
C PHE A 318 -36.15 -14.76 12.70
N VAL A 319 -35.63 -13.77 13.43
CA VAL A 319 -34.69 -14.00 14.55
C VAL A 319 -35.38 -14.78 15.68
N GLN A 320 -36.63 -14.48 15.99
CA GLN A 320 -37.41 -15.14 17.07
C GLN A 320 -37.45 -16.65 16.92
N GLN A 321 -37.39 -17.19 15.70
CA GLN A 321 -37.41 -18.64 15.46
C GLN A 321 -36.22 -19.36 16.12
N LYS A 322 -35.08 -18.64 16.30
CA LYS A 322 -33.89 -19.18 16.96
C LYS A 322 -33.62 -18.55 18.33
N GLN A 323 -34.00 -17.29 18.52
CA GLN A 323 -33.80 -16.55 19.78
C GLN A 323 -35.16 -15.97 20.27
N PRO A 324 -35.87 -16.65 21.15
CA PRO A 324 -37.25 -16.26 21.57
C PRO A 324 -37.35 -14.88 22.22
N ALA A 325 -36.25 -14.29 22.68
CA ALA A 325 -36.24 -12.96 23.28
C ALA A 325 -36.60 -11.84 22.29
N TYR A 326 -36.55 -12.11 20.98
CA TYR A 326 -36.87 -11.12 19.94
C TYR A 326 -38.37 -11.17 19.55
N ASP A 327 -39.26 -11.02 20.54
CA ASP A 327 -40.68 -10.86 20.30
C ASP A 327 -40.98 -9.51 19.65
N PRO A 328 -41.46 -9.45 18.38
CA PRO A 328 -41.72 -8.20 17.67
C PRO A 328 -42.71 -7.24 18.37
N LYS A 329 -43.47 -7.75 19.33
CA LYS A 329 -44.43 -6.94 20.11
C LYS A 329 -43.81 -6.27 21.34
N LYS A 330 -42.60 -6.71 21.74
CA LYS A 330 -41.97 -6.28 23.00
C LYS A 330 -40.69 -5.50 22.78
N ILE A 331 -40.02 -5.68 21.63
CA ILE A 331 -38.78 -5.05 21.31
C ILE A 331 -38.93 -4.12 20.12
N SER A 332 -38.05 -3.13 20.06
CA SER A 332 -37.89 -2.26 18.93
C SER A 332 -36.39 -2.03 18.69
N GLY A 333 -36.04 -1.50 17.54
CA GLY A 333 -34.66 -1.22 17.23
C GLY A 333 -34.54 -0.36 15.99
N PHE A 334 -33.37 0.15 15.76
CA PHE A 334 -33.04 0.85 14.53
C PHE A 334 -31.77 0.32 13.92
N ALA A 335 -31.63 0.50 12.61
CA ALA A 335 -30.44 0.20 11.85
C ALA A 335 -30.07 1.38 10.93
N PHE A 336 -28.80 1.46 10.58
CA PHE A 336 -28.28 2.40 9.59
C PHE A 336 -27.10 1.80 8.85
N GLY A 337 -26.81 2.31 7.64
CA GLY A 337 -25.67 1.82 6.84
C GLY A 337 -25.08 2.91 5.95
N MET A 338 -23.75 3.01 5.91
CA MET A 338 -23.02 3.94 5.05
C MET A 338 -21.76 3.33 4.46
N GLY A 339 -21.37 3.82 3.28
CA GLY A 339 -20.10 3.47 2.63
C GLY A 339 -18.93 4.21 3.26
N ILE A 340 -17.96 3.46 3.81
CA ILE A 340 -16.76 4.03 4.44
C ILE A 340 -15.90 4.73 3.38
N ASP A 341 -15.81 4.15 2.19
CA ASP A 341 -15.07 4.70 1.04
C ASP A 341 -15.56 6.10 0.69
N ARG A 342 -16.89 6.29 0.62
CA ARG A 342 -17.50 7.58 0.34
C ARG A 342 -17.18 8.62 1.43
N VAL A 343 -17.19 8.20 2.68
CA VAL A 343 -16.78 9.06 3.81
C VAL A 343 -15.32 9.45 3.68
N ALA A 344 -14.42 8.49 3.39
CA ALA A 344 -13.00 8.74 3.19
C ALA A 344 -12.75 9.69 2.03
N MET A 345 -13.42 9.46 0.88
CA MET A 345 -13.34 10.35 -0.29
C MET A 345 -13.75 11.79 0.06
N MET A 346 -14.83 11.94 0.80
CA MET A 346 -15.29 13.26 1.24
C MET A 346 -14.29 13.90 2.21
N LYS A 347 -13.82 13.15 3.21
CA LYS A 347 -12.95 13.67 4.27
C LYS A 347 -11.60 14.14 3.75
N TYR A 348 -11.02 13.36 2.84
CA TYR A 348 -9.67 13.62 2.29
C TYR A 348 -9.70 14.29 0.91
N GLY A 349 -10.86 14.57 0.36
CA GLY A 349 -10.99 15.21 -0.95
C GLY A 349 -10.58 14.33 -2.13
N ILE A 350 -10.61 13.00 -1.94
CA ILE A 350 -10.27 12.01 -2.97
C ILE A 350 -11.35 12.05 -4.05
N SER A 351 -10.94 12.22 -5.31
CA SER A 351 -11.86 12.40 -6.44
C SER A 351 -12.26 11.09 -7.12
N ASP A 352 -11.50 10.04 -6.93
CA ASP A 352 -11.67 8.76 -7.60
C ASP A 352 -11.43 7.61 -6.59
N ILE A 353 -12.42 6.73 -6.44
CA ILE A 353 -12.37 5.59 -5.52
C ILE A 353 -11.24 4.63 -5.86
N SER A 354 -10.90 4.49 -7.15
CA SER A 354 -9.86 3.58 -7.62
C SER A 354 -8.47 3.90 -7.06
N LEU A 355 -8.21 5.16 -6.70
CA LEU A 355 -6.95 5.58 -6.06
C LEU A 355 -6.71 4.86 -4.73
N MET A 356 -7.77 4.57 -3.98
CA MET A 356 -7.67 3.83 -2.70
C MET A 356 -7.34 2.35 -2.88
N TYR A 357 -7.51 1.80 -4.08
CA TYR A 357 -7.31 0.39 -4.39
C TYR A 357 -6.14 0.11 -5.33
N SER A 358 -5.57 1.16 -5.94
CA SER A 358 -4.49 1.04 -6.94
C SER A 358 -3.14 0.66 -6.36
N GLY A 359 -2.92 0.85 -5.05
CA GLY A 359 -1.60 0.65 -4.42
C GLY A 359 -0.55 1.68 -4.83
N ASP A 360 -0.93 2.82 -5.42
CA ASP A 360 0.00 3.88 -5.82
C ASP A 360 0.63 4.55 -4.59
N LEU A 361 1.93 4.38 -4.41
CA LEU A 361 2.68 4.95 -3.29
C LEU A 361 2.61 6.47 -3.25
N ARG A 362 2.58 7.15 -4.41
CA ARG A 362 2.45 8.62 -4.51
C ARG A 362 1.13 9.11 -3.93
N PHE A 363 0.07 8.30 -4.05
CA PHE A 363 -1.21 8.57 -3.42
C PHE A 363 -1.13 8.33 -1.91
N LEU A 364 -0.61 7.18 -1.48
CA LEU A 364 -0.55 6.80 -0.07
C LEU A 364 0.36 7.71 0.76
N GLU A 365 1.47 8.17 0.21
CA GLU A 365 2.40 9.09 0.86
C GLU A 365 1.80 10.46 1.22
N GLN A 366 0.64 10.82 0.68
CA GLN A 366 -0.05 12.07 1.03
C GLN A 366 -0.76 12.02 2.40
N PHE A 367 -0.88 10.85 3.01
CA PHE A 367 -1.62 10.63 4.26
C PHE A 367 -0.71 10.38 5.48
N VAL A 368 0.59 10.66 5.36
CA VAL A 368 1.59 10.52 6.45
C VAL A 368 1.33 11.51 7.60
#